data_f7e9d1b2fe0780d5364a066d0b32d80c
#
_entry.id   f7e9d1b2fe0780d5364a066d0b32d80c
#
_cell.length_a   1.000
_cell.length_b   1.000
_cell.length_c   1.000
_cell.angle_alpha   90.00
_cell.angle_beta   90.00
_cell.angle_gamma   90.00
#
_symmetry.space_group_name_H-M   'P 1'
#
loop_
_entity.id
_entity.type
_entity.pdbx_description
1 polymer ?
#
loop_
_entity_poly.entity_id
_entity_poly.type
_entity_poly.pdbx_seq_one_letter_code
_entity_poly.pdbx_strand_id
1 'polypeptide(L)'
;CIRDSSEAGGYSILVRTSGDVIEKSGGVAQGMSGSPVYINGRLVGAVAFGKEFNDPHYCFLTPIGRMLDLLNETSPRPSELVPKSTMLMAGGFTPKGLDYLNSKLAPLGLEATGAGGSGGFNSDKPIEPGSAIGVSLIRGDIRLGALGTVTWVGDDGSLLAFGHPFMQRGDSNYFLERAWILASLPNLQSAYKVGNLGATIGTVTQDRSAGIAAQIGAPPKVIPMYVSVTDSSRGVNGSARTELIDDDALLPSMVDAVTYNTVTRVADREGGGTARFNFRIDGRSAGGEQIKIQRENMYYADAGILKMISQELVQAATLLAQNKFEKIDVYNIEANVVLGTEPEVAEIISARPQKLNVRAGEELAIDVELQPYRAEKFTRTVKFTVPKQQRPGKMALNVRGGSSLAWMQELMKRQQEEGIPAAKKPQRRTLKDFIADINNADQNNEIIVDIAALPDPDMAAQQQDTGFAAALAGTPAKQKTTMNFIVDGTADIMVEVTG
;
A
#
# COMPACT_ATOMS: atom_id res chain seq x y z
N CYS A 1 38.27 -17.26 17.91
CA CYS A 1 36.91 -16.75 18.20
C CYS A 1 37.02 -15.43 18.91
N ILE A 2 36.52 -14.38 18.32
CA ILE A 2 36.41 -13.06 18.97
C ILE A 2 34.94 -12.95 19.42
N ARG A 3 34.75 -12.74 20.74
CA ARG A 3 33.44 -12.40 21.29
C ARG A 3 33.21 -10.92 21.02
N ASP A 4 32.25 -10.59 20.18
CA ASP A 4 31.69 -9.24 20.11
C ASP A 4 30.35 -9.24 20.84
N SER A 5 30.25 -8.41 21.88
CA SER A 5 29.06 -8.31 22.74
C SER A 5 28.14 -7.16 22.34
N SER A 6 28.36 -6.52 21.20
CA SER A 6 27.57 -5.40 20.76
C SER A 6 26.57 -5.78 19.65
N GLU A 7 25.32 -5.45 19.86
CA GLU A 7 24.19 -5.45 18.91
C GLU A 7 23.47 -6.78 18.71
N ALA A 8 22.65 -7.17 19.61
CA ALA A 8 21.67 -8.29 19.59
C ALA A 8 22.09 -9.56 20.35
N GLY A 9 22.64 -9.38 21.53
CA GLY A 9 22.56 -10.43 22.59
C GLY A 9 23.28 -11.74 22.35
N GLY A 10 24.32 -11.81 21.50
CA GLY A 10 25.01 -13.06 21.26
C GLY A 10 26.42 -12.90 20.68
N TYR A 11 27.22 -13.96 20.75
CA TYR A 11 28.56 -14.03 20.14
C TYR A 11 28.46 -14.43 18.66
N SER A 12 29.36 -13.92 17.84
CA SER A 12 29.58 -14.30 16.44
C SER A 12 30.98 -14.90 16.28
N ILE A 13 31.19 -15.69 15.22
CA ILE A 13 32.47 -16.30 14.93
C ILE A 13 33.10 -15.55 13.75
N LEU A 14 34.22 -14.89 13.95
CA LEU A 14 34.98 -14.25 12.88
C LEU A 14 35.74 -15.31 12.08
N VAL A 15 35.61 -15.30 10.76
CA VAL A 15 36.33 -16.16 9.84
C VAL A 15 36.92 -15.37 8.68
N ARG A 16 37.98 -15.93 8.08
CA ARG A 16 38.53 -15.47 6.80
C ARG A 16 38.20 -16.53 5.74
N THR A 17 37.63 -16.07 4.63
CA THR A 17 37.27 -16.89 3.47
C THR A 17 38.36 -16.82 2.40
N SER A 18 38.50 -17.88 1.60
CA SER A 18 39.44 -17.96 0.47
C SER A 18 38.95 -19.03 -0.52
N GLY A 19 39.57 -19.09 -1.69
CA GLY A 19 39.29 -20.06 -2.74
C GLY A 19 38.66 -19.43 -3.96
N ASP A 20 38.60 -20.19 -5.05
CA ASP A 20 38.27 -19.66 -6.40
C ASP A 20 36.94 -18.92 -6.49
N VAL A 21 35.91 -19.35 -5.76
CA VAL A 21 34.60 -18.69 -5.76
C VAL A 21 34.70 -17.33 -5.09
N ILE A 22 35.39 -17.25 -3.96
CA ILE A 22 35.56 -16.02 -3.19
C ILE A 22 36.41 -15.02 -3.96
N GLU A 23 37.50 -15.47 -4.54
CA GLU A 23 38.39 -14.61 -5.34
C GLU A 23 37.67 -14.04 -6.58
N LYS A 24 36.87 -14.86 -7.28
CA LYS A 24 36.07 -14.43 -8.44
C LYS A 24 34.95 -13.47 -8.07
N SER A 25 34.37 -13.58 -6.89
CA SER A 25 33.33 -12.66 -6.42
C SER A 25 33.90 -11.37 -5.80
N GLY A 26 35.20 -11.31 -5.55
CA GLY A 26 35.84 -10.19 -4.87
C GLY A 26 35.59 -10.20 -3.35
N GLY A 27 35.34 -11.38 -2.78
CA GLY A 27 35.05 -11.58 -1.35
C GLY A 27 33.69 -12.22 -1.10
N VAL A 28 33.21 -12.16 0.12
CA VAL A 28 31.88 -12.63 0.52
C VAL A 28 30.83 -11.69 -0.07
N ALA A 29 29.94 -12.24 -0.92
CA ALA A 29 28.90 -11.50 -1.60
C ALA A 29 27.54 -11.59 -0.87
N GLN A 30 26.73 -10.55 -0.96
CA GLN A 30 25.32 -10.61 -0.55
C GLN A 30 24.62 -11.74 -1.30
N GLY A 31 23.78 -12.52 -0.58
CA GLY A 31 23.20 -13.78 -1.06
C GLY A 31 24.05 -15.02 -0.75
N MET A 32 25.32 -14.87 -0.27
CA MET A 32 26.05 -15.96 0.37
C MET A 32 25.66 -16.16 1.84
N SER A 33 24.92 -15.24 2.39
CA SER A 33 24.32 -15.33 3.73
C SER A 33 23.53 -16.62 3.90
N GLY A 34 23.79 -17.37 4.97
CA GLY A 34 23.25 -18.70 5.20
C GLY A 34 24.17 -19.84 4.74
N SER A 35 25.27 -19.56 4.01
CA SER A 35 26.21 -20.61 3.61
C SER A 35 26.71 -21.38 4.82
N PRO A 36 26.50 -22.74 4.87
CA PRO A 36 26.87 -23.54 6.02
C PRO A 36 28.39 -23.68 6.15
N VAL A 37 28.89 -23.58 7.38
CA VAL A 37 30.32 -23.76 7.68
C VAL A 37 30.50 -24.93 8.59
N TYR A 38 31.42 -25.84 8.20
CA TYR A 38 31.70 -27.08 8.90
C TYR A 38 33.14 -27.10 9.45
N ILE A 39 33.31 -27.67 10.65
CA ILE A 39 34.61 -27.96 11.23
C ILE A 39 34.60 -29.46 11.59
N ASN A 40 35.53 -30.23 11.04
CA ASN A 40 35.61 -31.68 11.22
C ASN A 40 34.26 -32.39 10.93
N GLY A 41 33.57 -32.00 9.86
CA GLY A 41 32.27 -32.54 9.45
C GLY A 41 31.07 -32.10 10.30
N ARG A 42 31.24 -31.28 11.32
CA ARG A 42 30.16 -30.76 12.15
C ARG A 42 29.80 -29.33 11.75
N LEU A 43 28.51 -29.07 11.53
CA LEU A 43 27.98 -27.73 11.24
C LEU A 43 28.18 -26.85 12.47
N VAL A 44 28.91 -25.74 12.29
CA VAL A 44 29.22 -24.81 13.39
C VAL A 44 28.43 -23.51 13.29
N GLY A 45 27.98 -23.14 12.09
CA GLY A 45 27.21 -21.92 11.87
C GLY A 45 27.06 -21.58 10.41
N ALA A 46 26.53 -20.40 10.12
CA ALA A 46 26.27 -19.90 8.79
C ALA A 46 26.95 -18.55 8.56
N VAL A 47 27.42 -18.29 7.35
CA VAL A 47 27.84 -16.96 6.91
C VAL A 47 26.68 -15.99 7.12
N ALA A 48 26.89 -14.91 7.86
CA ALA A 48 25.84 -13.98 8.24
C ALA A 48 26.08 -12.57 7.66
N PHE A 49 27.15 -11.92 8.04
CA PHE A 49 27.41 -10.53 7.66
C PHE A 49 28.90 -10.23 7.59
N GLY A 50 29.26 -9.29 6.71
CA GLY A 50 30.53 -8.61 6.68
C GLY A 50 30.42 -7.26 7.39
N LYS A 51 31.53 -6.57 7.53
CA LYS A 51 31.57 -5.17 8.00
C LYS A 51 31.95 -4.28 6.83
N GLU A 52 31.16 -3.26 6.57
CA GLU A 52 31.43 -2.32 5.50
C GLU A 52 32.83 -1.69 5.65
N PHE A 53 33.47 -1.39 4.53
CA PHE A 53 34.81 -0.82 4.44
C PHE A 53 35.95 -1.68 5.04
N ASN A 54 35.73 -2.96 5.30
CA ASN A 54 36.75 -3.91 5.68
C ASN A 54 37.16 -4.80 4.49
N ASP A 55 38.22 -5.59 4.68
CA ASP A 55 38.58 -6.64 3.71
C ASP A 55 37.41 -7.61 3.52
N PRO A 56 36.83 -7.73 2.30
CA PRO A 56 35.65 -8.52 2.01
C PRO A 56 35.86 -10.03 2.18
N HIS A 57 37.08 -10.46 2.43
CA HIS A 57 37.36 -11.87 2.76
C HIS A 57 37.04 -12.22 4.23
N TYR A 58 36.81 -11.23 5.10
CA TYR A 58 36.41 -11.47 6.48
C TYR A 58 34.90 -11.34 6.63
N CYS A 59 34.30 -12.33 7.28
CA CYS A 59 32.90 -12.29 7.65
C CYS A 59 32.64 -12.91 9.02
N PHE A 60 31.46 -12.64 9.54
CA PHE A 60 30.97 -13.23 10.79
C PHE A 60 30.01 -14.35 10.50
N LEU A 61 30.11 -15.42 11.29
CA LEU A 61 29.14 -16.51 11.29
C LEU A 61 28.19 -16.36 12.46
N THR A 62 26.92 -16.65 12.21
CA THR A 62 25.96 -16.93 13.27
C THR A 62 26.10 -18.38 13.70
N PRO A 63 26.34 -18.68 15.00
CA PRO A 63 26.45 -20.03 15.48
C PRO A 63 25.18 -20.87 15.26
N ILE A 64 25.33 -22.12 14.88
CA ILE A 64 24.19 -23.00 14.54
C ILE A 64 23.20 -23.17 15.70
N GLY A 65 23.67 -23.21 16.95
CA GLY A 65 22.80 -23.33 18.11
C GLY A 65 21.76 -22.21 18.19
N ARG A 66 22.19 -20.93 17.91
CA ARG A 66 21.27 -19.78 17.87
C ARG A 66 20.26 -19.85 16.72
N MET A 67 20.66 -20.44 15.60
CA MET A 67 19.73 -20.63 14.47
C MET A 67 18.71 -21.73 14.78
N LEU A 68 19.11 -22.81 15.45
CA LEU A 68 18.23 -23.92 15.86
C LEU A 68 17.15 -23.43 16.86
N ASP A 69 17.49 -22.46 17.72
CA ASP A 69 16.54 -21.87 18.65
C ASP A 69 15.32 -21.24 17.92
N LEU A 70 15.50 -20.77 16.67
CA LEU A 70 14.43 -20.19 15.86
C LEU A 70 13.27 -21.16 15.59
N LEU A 71 13.54 -22.47 15.55
CA LEU A 71 12.53 -23.49 15.30
C LEU A 71 11.50 -23.60 16.44
N ASN A 72 11.88 -23.19 17.64
CA ASN A 72 11.04 -23.21 18.85
C ASN A 72 10.56 -21.83 19.29
N GLU A 73 10.90 -20.79 18.56
CA GLU A 73 10.56 -19.41 18.91
C GLU A 73 9.09 -19.10 18.56
N THR A 74 8.35 -18.53 19.51
CA THR A 74 6.91 -18.25 19.39
C THR A 74 6.54 -16.79 19.68
N SER A 75 7.53 -15.91 19.89
CA SER A 75 7.26 -14.50 20.18
C SER A 75 6.54 -13.82 19.03
N PRO A 76 5.54 -12.97 19.30
CA PRO A 76 4.71 -12.35 18.27
C PRO A 76 5.52 -11.40 17.38
N ARG A 77 4.96 -11.10 16.21
CA ARG A 77 5.51 -10.16 15.22
C ARG A 77 5.51 -8.73 15.80
N PRO A 78 6.62 -7.96 15.66
CA PRO A 78 6.62 -6.54 15.98
C PRO A 78 5.68 -5.75 15.06
N SER A 79 5.02 -4.73 15.59
CA SER A 79 4.14 -3.85 14.79
C SER A 79 4.92 -2.88 13.90
N GLU A 80 6.15 -2.55 14.27
CA GLU A 80 6.98 -1.58 13.57
C GLU A 80 8.02 -2.25 12.67
N LEU A 81 8.35 -1.58 11.55
CA LEU A 81 9.46 -1.96 10.69
C LEU A 81 10.74 -1.30 11.20
N VAL A 82 11.79 -2.11 11.34
CA VAL A 82 13.13 -1.61 11.67
C VAL A 82 13.97 -1.61 10.39
N PRO A 83 14.59 -0.47 10.01
CA PRO A 83 15.43 -0.39 8.83
C PRO A 83 16.56 -1.42 8.85
N LYS A 84 16.77 -2.11 7.73
CA LYS A 84 17.83 -3.11 7.52
C LYS A 84 18.46 -2.93 6.14
N SER A 85 19.75 -3.13 6.04
CA SER A 85 20.46 -3.11 4.76
C SER A 85 20.32 -4.50 4.10
N THR A 86 19.28 -4.68 3.31
CA THR A 86 19.03 -5.91 2.54
C THR A 86 18.75 -5.56 1.09
N MET A 87 19.53 -6.18 0.17
CA MET A 87 19.31 -6.04 -1.27
C MET A 87 18.17 -6.94 -1.72
N LEU A 88 17.13 -6.36 -2.31
CA LEU A 88 16.01 -7.08 -2.88
C LEU A 88 16.19 -7.25 -4.40
N MET A 89 15.73 -8.39 -4.90
CA MET A 89 15.60 -8.67 -6.33
C MET A 89 14.20 -8.32 -6.79
N ALA A 90 14.09 -7.37 -7.72
CA ALA A 90 12.83 -6.88 -8.27
C ALA A 90 12.65 -7.38 -9.70
N GLY A 91 11.69 -8.27 -9.94
CA GLY A 91 11.34 -8.80 -11.26
C GLY A 91 10.03 -8.23 -11.79
N GLY A 92 9.93 -7.97 -13.11
CA GLY A 92 8.71 -7.42 -13.72
C GLY A 92 8.50 -5.92 -13.49
N PHE A 93 9.47 -5.23 -12.91
CA PHE A 93 9.45 -3.78 -12.75
C PHE A 93 10.02 -3.08 -13.99
N THR A 94 9.41 -1.96 -14.36
CA THR A 94 10.02 -0.99 -15.29
C THR A 94 11.13 -0.22 -14.57
N PRO A 95 12.08 0.41 -15.27
CA PRO A 95 13.08 1.28 -14.61
C PRO A 95 12.43 2.32 -13.69
N LYS A 96 11.39 3.00 -14.15
CA LYS A 96 10.64 3.99 -13.35
C LYS A 96 9.89 3.35 -12.17
N GLY A 97 9.31 2.17 -12.36
CA GLY A 97 8.69 1.40 -11.28
C GLY A 97 9.69 1.00 -10.22
N LEU A 98 10.91 0.64 -10.61
CA LEU A 98 11.99 0.31 -9.69
C LEU A 98 12.49 1.54 -8.92
N ASP A 99 12.67 2.68 -9.60
CA ASP A 99 13.04 3.94 -8.93
C ASP A 99 11.96 4.37 -7.92
N TYR A 100 10.70 4.23 -8.28
CA TYR A 100 9.57 4.51 -7.37
C TYR A 100 9.57 3.55 -6.18
N LEU A 101 9.73 2.26 -6.41
CA LEU A 101 9.85 1.25 -5.36
C LEU A 101 11.00 1.61 -4.41
N ASN A 102 12.18 1.94 -4.94
CA ASN A 102 13.34 2.32 -4.12
C ASN A 102 13.07 3.56 -3.27
N SER A 103 12.33 4.55 -3.80
CA SER A 103 11.93 5.72 -3.01
C SER A 103 11.04 5.36 -1.80
N LYS A 104 10.26 4.27 -1.89
CA LYS A 104 9.41 3.77 -0.80
C LYS A 104 10.17 2.84 0.16
N LEU A 105 11.18 2.14 -0.34
CA LEU A 105 12.00 1.21 0.45
C LEU A 105 13.12 1.92 1.22
N ALA A 106 13.63 3.05 0.71
CA ALA A 106 14.74 3.79 1.33
C ALA A 106 14.52 4.14 2.81
N PRO A 107 13.33 4.60 3.26
CA PRO A 107 13.06 4.84 4.69
C PRO A 107 13.14 3.58 5.55
N LEU A 108 13.02 2.40 4.94
CA LEU A 108 13.12 1.08 5.59
C LEU A 108 14.54 0.51 5.54
N GLY A 109 15.51 1.26 4.98
CA GLY A 109 16.88 0.79 4.78
C GLY A 109 17.00 -0.35 3.76
N LEU A 110 16.02 -0.50 2.87
CA LEU A 110 15.98 -1.52 1.83
C LEU A 110 16.29 -0.89 0.48
N GLU A 111 16.94 -1.67 -0.39
CA GLU A 111 17.21 -1.31 -1.77
C GLU A 111 16.85 -2.49 -2.68
N ALA A 112 16.21 -2.18 -3.82
CA ALA A 112 15.87 -3.17 -4.82
C ALA A 112 16.68 -2.95 -6.11
N THR A 113 17.20 -4.04 -6.65
CA THR A 113 17.84 -4.07 -7.97
C THR A 113 17.04 -4.93 -8.93
N GLY A 114 17.13 -4.61 -10.23
CA GLY A 114 16.49 -5.41 -11.26
C GLY A 114 16.98 -6.86 -11.22
N ALA A 115 16.06 -7.81 -11.08
CA ALA A 115 16.35 -9.22 -11.23
C ALA A 115 16.36 -9.62 -12.70
N GLY A 116 17.15 -10.61 -13.06
CA GLY A 116 17.03 -11.30 -14.34
C GLY A 116 15.61 -11.86 -14.51
N GLY A 117 15.20 -12.13 -15.75
CA GLY A 117 13.83 -12.51 -16.09
C GLY A 117 13.28 -13.70 -15.29
N SER A 118 11.96 -13.85 -15.32
CA SER A 118 11.19 -14.93 -14.71
C SER A 118 11.37 -16.31 -15.37
N GLY A 119 12.54 -16.59 -15.89
CA GLY A 119 12.85 -17.90 -16.47
C GLY A 119 12.71 -18.96 -15.40
N GLY A 120 11.61 -19.69 -15.43
CA GLY A 120 11.35 -20.79 -14.51
C GLY A 120 12.36 -21.90 -14.68
N PHE A 121 13.41 -21.87 -13.90
CA PHE A 121 14.26 -23.02 -13.72
C PHE A 121 13.62 -23.88 -12.61
N ASN A 122 12.78 -24.83 -13.00
CA ASN A 122 12.33 -25.88 -12.12
C ASN A 122 13.47 -26.91 -12.02
N SER A 123 14.31 -26.75 -11.02
CA SER A 123 15.22 -27.82 -10.63
C SER A 123 14.46 -28.77 -9.70
N ASP A 124 14.32 -30.03 -10.08
CA ASP A 124 13.75 -31.08 -9.22
C ASP A 124 14.75 -31.54 -8.14
N LYS A 125 15.94 -30.94 -8.07
CA LYS A 125 16.93 -31.25 -7.06
C LYS A 125 16.38 -31.01 -5.66
N PRO A 126 16.64 -31.86 -4.68
CA PRO A 126 16.25 -31.62 -3.30
C PRO A 126 16.91 -30.33 -2.78
N ILE A 127 16.22 -29.65 -1.85
CA ILE A 127 16.82 -28.56 -1.11
C ILE A 127 17.71 -29.14 -0.03
N GLU A 128 18.97 -28.74 -0.03
CA GLU A 128 20.00 -29.22 0.91
C GLU A 128 20.83 -28.03 1.42
N PRO A 129 21.61 -28.21 2.49
CA PRO A 129 22.56 -27.19 2.95
C PRO A 129 23.46 -26.70 1.81
N GLY A 130 23.54 -25.39 1.61
CA GLY A 130 24.25 -24.75 0.49
C GLY A 130 23.37 -24.42 -0.73
N SER A 131 22.14 -24.91 -0.81
CA SER A 131 21.20 -24.57 -1.87
C SER A 131 20.87 -23.08 -1.84
N ALA A 132 20.75 -22.46 -3.02
CA ALA A 132 20.25 -21.11 -3.14
C ALA A 132 18.73 -21.10 -2.96
N ILE A 133 18.23 -20.16 -2.18
CA ILE A 133 16.80 -19.91 -1.96
C ILE A 133 16.46 -18.43 -2.10
N GLY A 134 15.18 -18.17 -2.31
CA GLY A 134 14.58 -16.86 -2.24
C GLY A 134 13.61 -16.73 -1.07
N VAL A 135 13.54 -15.52 -0.53
CA VAL A 135 12.49 -15.10 0.40
C VAL A 135 11.77 -13.95 -0.25
N SER A 136 10.49 -14.14 -0.60
CA SER A 136 9.77 -13.17 -1.40
C SER A 136 8.57 -12.57 -0.65
N LEU A 137 8.31 -11.29 -0.94
CA LEU A 137 7.19 -10.50 -0.43
C LEU A 137 6.06 -10.42 -1.47
N ILE A 138 6.44 -10.43 -2.74
CA ILE A 138 5.52 -10.36 -3.89
C ILE A 138 5.95 -11.42 -4.89
N ARG A 139 4.99 -12.15 -5.44
CA ARG A 139 5.21 -13.08 -6.56
C ARG A 139 4.14 -12.96 -7.64
N GLY A 140 4.39 -13.49 -8.81
CA GLY A 140 3.51 -13.43 -9.98
C GLY A 140 4.17 -12.68 -11.13
N ASP A 141 3.39 -11.83 -11.81
CA ASP A 141 3.90 -10.99 -12.93
C ASP A 141 4.91 -9.94 -12.45
N ILE A 142 4.82 -9.56 -11.18
CA ILE A 142 5.75 -8.70 -10.47
C ILE A 142 6.29 -9.51 -9.29
N ARG A 143 7.60 -9.43 -9.05
CA ARG A 143 8.28 -10.17 -7.99
C ARG A 143 9.16 -9.25 -7.17
N LEU A 144 9.20 -9.47 -5.86
CA LEU A 144 10.07 -8.75 -4.95
C LEU A 144 10.52 -9.69 -3.82
N GLY A 145 11.81 -9.91 -3.70
CA GLY A 145 12.35 -10.80 -2.67
C GLY A 145 13.86 -10.72 -2.56
N ALA A 146 14.44 -11.43 -1.62
CA ALA A 146 15.88 -11.52 -1.43
C ALA A 146 16.42 -12.92 -1.74
N LEU A 147 17.70 -12.99 -2.12
CA LEU A 147 18.43 -14.23 -2.31
C LEU A 147 19.24 -14.58 -1.06
N GLY A 148 19.31 -15.85 -0.74
CA GLY A 148 20.12 -16.37 0.34
C GLY A 148 20.51 -17.82 0.14
N THR A 149 21.05 -18.42 1.18
CA THR A 149 21.56 -19.79 1.14
C THR A 149 21.00 -20.58 2.32
N VAL A 150 20.66 -21.85 2.07
CA VAL A 150 20.21 -22.80 3.09
C VAL A 150 21.39 -23.19 3.99
N THR A 151 21.18 -23.11 5.29
CA THR A 151 22.16 -23.53 6.29
C THR A 151 21.94 -24.96 6.72
N TRP A 152 20.67 -25.33 6.97
CA TRP A 152 20.32 -26.65 7.51
C TRP A 152 18.88 -27.02 7.08
N VAL A 153 18.65 -28.29 6.90
CA VAL A 153 17.34 -28.89 6.60
C VAL A 153 17.10 -30.07 7.52
N GLY A 154 15.94 -30.09 8.17
CA GLY A 154 15.48 -31.21 8.99
C GLY A 154 14.71 -32.25 8.20
N ASP A 155 14.61 -33.47 8.75
CA ASP A 155 13.83 -34.55 8.13
C ASP A 155 12.33 -34.28 8.08
N ASP A 156 11.83 -33.36 8.93
CA ASP A 156 10.45 -32.87 8.99
C ASP A 156 10.15 -31.75 8.01
N GLY A 157 11.13 -31.37 7.20
CA GLY A 157 11.01 -30.22 6.25
C GLY A 157 11.28 -28.88 6.87
N SER A 158 11.67 -28.78 8.15
CA SER A 158 12.15 -27.55 8.76
C SER A 158 13.43 -27.08 8.08
N LEU A 159 13.61 -25.77 7.91
CA LEU A 159 14.76 -25.21 7.21
C LEU A 159 15.26 -23.97 7.95
N LEU A 160 16.58 -23.83 8.02
CA LEU A 160 17.26 -22.62 8.52
C LEU A 160 18.12 -22.01 7.41
N ALA A 161 18.12 -20.68 7.32
CA ALA A 161 18.86 -19.97 6.28
C ALA A 161 19.25 -18.54 6.70
N PHE A 162 19.96 -17.84 5.83
CA PHE A 162 20.42 -16.45 5.92
C PHE A 162 21.47 -16.18 7.01
N GLY A 163 21.35 -16.75 8.19
CA GLY A 163 22.26 -16.48 9.31
C GLY A 163 22.14 -15.06 9.90
N HIS A 164 21.28 -14.22 9.35
CA HIS A 164 20.92 -12.87 9.80
C HIS A 164 19.45 -12.61 9.48
N PRO A 165 18.82 -11.58 10.07
CA PRO A 165 17.43 -11.26 9.75
C PRO A 165 17.27 -10.82 8.30
N PHE A 166 16.11 -11.11 7.72
CA PHE A 166 15.67 -10.50 6.46
C PHE A 166 15.11 -9.09 6.74
N MET A 167 14.02 -9.02 7.51
CA MET A 167 13.39 -7.77 7.95
C MET A 167 13.20 -7.70 9.48
N GLN A 168 13.62 -8.72 10.18
CA GLN A 168 13.51 -8.88 11.63
C GLN A 168 12.06 -8.74 12.15
N ARG A 169 11.13 -9.37 11.42
CA ARG A 169 9.69 -9.30 11.73
C ARG A 169 9.24 -10.30 12.78
N GLY A 170 10.12 -11.17 13.28
CA GLY A 170 9.76 -12.22 14.22
C GLY A 170 8.95 -13.32 13.55
N ASP A 171 7.73 -13.58 14.03
CA ASP A 171 6.78 -14.46 13.37
C ASP A 171 6.41 -13.93 11.98
N SER A 172 6.55 -14.75 10.96
CA SER A 172 6.54 -14.34 9.55
C SER A 172 5.67 -15.25 8.71
N ASN A 173 5.33 -14.78 7.50
CA ASN A 173 4.54 -15.54 6.54
C ASN A 173 5.01 -15.18 5.12
N TYR A 174 6.32 -15.37 4.84
CA TYR A 174 6.87 -15.02 3.54
C TYR A 174 6.96 -16.24 2.64
N PHE A 175 7.01 -16.03 1.32
CA PHE A 175 7.27 -17.09 0.38
C PHE A 175 8.70 -17.62 0.57
N LEU A 176 8.85 -18.94 0.75
CA LEU A 176 10.10 -19.64 0.56
C LEU A 176 10.12 -20.15 -0.87
N GLU A 177 11.08 -19.70 -1.67
CA GLU A 177 11.17 -20.02 -3.09
C GLU A 177 12.51 -20.69 -3.42
N ARG A 178 12.52 -21.51 -4.46
CA ARG A 178 13.77 -21.90 -5.11
C ARG A 178 14.42 -20.66 -5.71
N ALA A 179 15.74 -20.65 -5.78
CA ALA A 179 16.47 -19.60 -6.46
C ALA A 179 17.53 -20.18 -7.39
N TRP A 180 17.80 -19.46 -8.45
CA TRP A 180 18.87 -19.77 -9.40
C TRP A 180 19.82 -18.57 -9.50
N ILE A 181 21.10 -18.80 -9.14
CA ILE A 181 22.12 -17.76 -9.20
C ILE A 181 22.70 -17.72 -10.62
N LEU A 182 22.62 -16.55 -11.23
CA LEU A 182 23.15 -16.28 -12.57
C LEU A 182 24.62 -15.86 -12.53
N ALA A 183 24.94 -14.97 -11.57
CA ALA A 183 26.28 -14.46 -11.39
C ALA A 183 26.48 -13.90 -9.98
N SER A 184 27.72 -13.79 -9.54
CA SER A 184 28.14 -12.93 -8.43
C SER A 184 28.85 -11.74 -9.04
N LEU A 185 28.33 -10.53 -8.79
CA LEU A 185 28.86 -9.29 -9.33
C LEU A 185 29.79 -8.64 -8.28
N PRO A 186 31.07 -8.46 -8.60
CA PRO A 186 31.97 -7.66 -7.76
C PRO A 186 31.48 -6.23 -7.68
N ASN A 187 31.57 -5.63 -6.49
CA ASN A 187 31.26 -4.23 -6.25
C ASN A 187 32.25 -3.70 -5.23
N LEU A 188 32.62 -2.40 -5.34
CA LEU A 188 33.57 -1.76 -4.43
C LEU A 188 33.07 -1.68 -2.99
N GLN A 189 31.76 -1.63 -2.77
CA GLN A 189 31.18 -1.58 -1.43
C GLN A 189 30.84 -2.99 -0.92
N SER A 190 30.08 -3.77 -1.72
CA SER A 190 29.68 -5.12 -1.35
C SER A 190 29.30 -5.91 -2.60
N ALA A 191 30.03 -6.96 -2.91
CA ALA A 191 29.67 -7.88 -3.98
C ALA A 191 28.27 -8.47 -3.70
N TYR A 192 27.51 -8.80 -4.75
CA TYR A 192 26.18 -9.39 -4.61
C TYR A 192 25.88 -10.43 -5.67
N LYS A 193 25.03 -11.38 -5.31
CA LYS A 193 24.51 -12.38 -6.26
C LYS A 193 23.32 -11.80 -7.03
N VAL A 194 23.32 -12.02 -8.33
CA VAL A 194 22.14 -11.82 -9.20
C VAL A 194 21.57 -13.17 -9.54
N GLY A 195 20.25 -13.30 -9.42
CA GLY A 195 19.58 -14.54 -9.69
C GLY A 195 18.08 -14.39 -9.88
N ASN A 196 17.46 -15.49 -10.24
CA ASN A 196 16.01 -15.57 -10.42
C ASN A 196 15.35 -16.26 -9.23
N LEU A 197 14.22 -15.72 -8.80
CA LEU A 197 13.30 -16.36 -7.86
C LEU A 197 12.41 -17.35 -8.64
N GLY A 198 12.27 -18.55 -8.14
CA GLY A 198 11.61 -19.67 -8.82
C GLY A 198 10.24 -20.03 -8.22
N ALA A 199 9.98 -21.32 -8.17
CA ALA A 199 8.76 -21.85 -7.58
C ALA A 199 8.76 -21.74 -6.05
N THR A 200 7.60 -21.40 -5.47
CA THR A 200 7.40 -21.48 -4.02
C THR A 200 7.45 -22.94 -3.57
N ILE A 201 8.24 -23.20 -2.54
CA ILE A 201 8.45 -24.53 -1.96
C ILE A 201 8.00 -24.63 -0.50
N GLY A 202 7.62 -23.51 0.10
CA GLY A 202 7.21 -23.47 1.51
C GLY A 202 6.99 -22.06 2.02
N THR A 203 7.00 -21.92 3.33
CA THR A 203 6.77 -20.68 4.06
C THR A 203 7.93 -20.39 5.01
N VAL A 204 8.43 -19.15 4.98
CA VAL A 204 9.28 -18.60 6.06
C VAL A 204 8.39 -18.25 7.23
N THR A 205 8.62 -18.90 8.37
CA THR A 205 7.79 -18.78 9.58
C THR A 205 8.41 -17.90 10.64
N GLN A 206 9.74 -17.75 10.65
CA GLN A 206 10.46 -16.87 11.57
C GLN A 206 11.51 -16.05 10.84
N ASP A 207 11.61 -14.77 11.20
CA ASP A 207 12.59 -13.82 10.71
C ASP A 207 13.17 -13.04 11.89
N ARG A 208 14.30 -13.50 12.42
CA ARG A 208 14.88 -13.01 13.66
C ARG A 208 16.38 -12.74 13.54
N SER A 209 16.98 -12.21 14.59
CA SER A 209 18.39 -11.78 14.61
C SER A 209 19.38 -12.90 14.21
N ALA A 210 19.08 -14.16 14.46
CA ALA A 210 19.95 -15.28 14.14
C ALA A 210 19.75 -15.86 12.72
N GLY A 211 18.74 -15.40 11.99
CA GLY A 211 18.42 -15.89 10.65
C GLY A 211 16.92 -16.02 10.42
N ILE A 212 16.58 -16.81 9.41
CA ILE A 212 15.21 -17.20 9.12
C ILE A 212 15.00 -18.69 9.38
N ALA A 213 13.80 -19.04 9.87
CA ALA A 213 13.32 -20.41 9.87
C ALA A 213 12.13 -20.53 8.91
N ALA A 214 12.02 -21.68 8.25
CA ALA A 214 10.99 -21.95 7.26
C ALA A 214 10.50 -23.38 7.33
N GLN A 215 9.32 -23.64 6.77
CA GLN A 215 8.74 -24.97 6.60
C GLN A 215 8.55 -25.25 5.11
N ILE A 216 9.17 -26.32 4.62
CA ILE A 216 8.97 -26.83 3.26
C ILE A 216 7.59 -27.51 3.17
N GLY A 217 6.87 -27.33 2.06
CA GLY A 217 5.62 -28.01 1.73
C GLY A 217 4.38 -27.10 1.84
N ALA A 218 4.19 -26.39 2.95
CA ALA A 218 3.03 -25.53 3.13
C ALA A 218 3.26 -24.14 2.52
N PRO A 219 2.43 -23.67 1.57
CA PRO A 219 2.55 -22.31 1.05
C PRO A 219 2.09 -21.29 2.10
N PRO A 220 2.60 -20.04 2.04
CA PRO A 220 2.13 -18.99 2.92
C PRO A 220 0.68 -18.58 2.60
N LYS A 221 0.03 -17.96 3.56
CA LYS A 221 -1.21 -17.23 3.32
C LYS A 221 -0.90 -16.02 2.46
N VAL A 222 -1.70 -15.79 1.41
CA VAL A 222 -1.46 -14.75 0.42
C VAL A 222 -2.68 -13.87 0.20
N ILE A 223 -2.43 -12.67 -0.29
CA ILE A 223 -3.43 -11.73 -0.77
C ILE A 223 -3.28 -11.63 -2.29
N PRO A 224 -4.17 -12.26 -3.07
CA PRO A 224 -4.21 -12.07 -4.51
C PRO A 224 -4.50 -10.61 -4.84
N MET A 225 -3.73 -10.06 -5.78
CA MET A 225 -3.96 -8.70 -6.30
C MET A 225 -3.94 -8.71 -7.81
N TYR A 226 -4.97 -8.12 -8.40
CA TYR A 226 -5.10 -7.93 -9.84
C TYR A 226 -5.19 -6.44 -10.17
N VAL A 227 -4.33 -5.97 -11.06
CA VAL A 227 -4.35 -4.61 -11.58
C VAL A 227 -4.51 -4.65 -13.09
N SER A 228 -5.53 -3.96 -13.62
CA SER A 228 -5.74 -3.77 -15.05
C SER A 228 -5.62 -2.29 -15.40
N VAL A 229 -5.00 -1.99 -16.53
CA VAL A 229 -4.78 -0.63 -17.00
C VAL A 229 -5.10 -0.54 -18.49
N THR A 230 -5.87 0.48 -18.86
CA THR A 230 -6.16 0.84 -20.25
C THR A 230 -5.65 2.25 -20.49
N ASP A 231 -4.77 2.45 -21.47
CA ASP A 231 -4.47 3.77 -22.01
C ASP A 231 -5.36 4.01 -23.24
N SER A 232 -6.43 4.77 -23.04
CA SER A 232 -7.43 5.07 -24.08
C SER A 232 -6.86 5.94 -25.19
N SER A 233 -5.86 6.78 -24.89
CA SER A 233 -5.21 7.65 -25.89
C SER A 233 -4.33 6.87 -26.86
N ARG A 234 -3.76 5.74 -26.44
CA ARG A 234 -2.91 4.87 -27.23
C ARG A 234 -3.59 3.59 -27.70
N GLY A 235 -4.76 3.26 -27.15
CA GLY A 235 -5.44 2.01 -27.41
C GLY A 235 -4.70 0.77 -26.87
N VAL A 236 -3.91 0.93 -25.79
CA VAL A 236 -3.08 -0.12 -25.21
C VAL A 236 -3.65 -0.57 -23.87
N ASN A 237 -3.67 -1.88 -23.66
CA ASN A 237 -4.10 -2.50 -22.42
C ASN A 237 -2.96 -3.31 -21.79
N GLY A 238 -2.96 -3.42 -20.49
CA GLY A 238 -2.05 -4.30 -19.76
C GLY A 238 -2.59 -4.62 -18.39
N SER A 239 -2.02 -5.66 -17.79
CA SER A 239 -2.44 -6.07 -16.45
C SER A 239 -1.28 -6.73 -15.71
N ALA A 240 -1.41 -6.82 -14.39
CA ALA A 240 -0.55 -7.62 -13.53
C ALA A 240 -1.39 -8.46 -12.57
N ARG A 241 -1.04 -9.74 -12.44
CA ARG A 241 -1.52 -10.65 -11.41
C ARG A 241 -0.39 -10.96 -10.46
N THR A 242 -0.59 -10.68 -9.21
CA THR A 242 0.39 -10.87 -8.16
C THR A 242 -0.24 -11.52 -6.94
N GLU A 243 0.58 -12.12 -6.11
CA GLU A 243 0.24 -12.55 -4.77
C GLU A 243 1.17 -11.84 -3.80
N LEU A 244 0.58 -11.16 -2.82
CA LEU A 244 1.27 -10.43 -1.78
C LEU A 244 1.28 -11.25 -0.50
N ILE A 245 2.31 -11.12 0.33
CA ILE A 245 2.29 -11.70 1.68
C ILE A 245 1.26 -10.98 2.55
N ASP A 246 0.71 -11.70 3.54
CA ASP A 246 -0.16 -11.12 4.58
C ASP A 246 0.72 -10.49 5.69
N ASP A 247 1.18 -9.26 5.47
CA ASP A 247 1.91 -8.46 6.44
C ASP A 247 1.33 -7.05 6.54
N ASP A 248 0.77 -6.72 7.71
CA ASP A 248 0.02 -5.48 7.95
C ASP A 248 0.87 -4.21 7.71
N ALA A 249 2.18 -4.27 7.99
CA ALA A 249 3.07 -3.12 7.82
C ALA A 249 3.53 -2.93 6.36
N LEU A 250 3.63 -4.02 5.59
CA LEU A 250 4.13 -4.00 4.23
C LEU A 250 3.02 -3.90 3.17
N LEU A 251 1.80 -4.32 3.49
CA LEU A 251 0.68 -4.38 2.54
C LEU A 251 0.45 -3.05 1.79
N PRO A 252 0.39 -1.88 2.45
CA PRO A 252 0.17 -0.62 1.74
C PRO A 252 1.26 -0.31 0.70
N SER A 253 2.53 -0.53 1.06
CA SER A 253 3.66 -0.28 0.16
C SER A 253 3.72 -1.26 -1.01
N MET A 254 3.38 -2.53 -0.79
CA MET A 254 3.30 -3.53 -1.84
C MET A 254 2.18 -3.22 -2.84
N VAL A 255 1.00 -2.85 -2.34
CA VAL A 255 -0.15 -2.43 -3.17
C VAL A 255 0.19 -1.21 -4.02
N ASP A 256 0.85 -0.21 -3.44
CA ASP A 256 1.30 0.99 -4.14
C ASP A 256 2.31 0.66 -5.25
N ALA A 257 3.35 -0.11 -4.93
CA ALA A 257 4.39 -0.48 -5.88
C ALA A 257 3.86 -1.29 -7.07
N VAL A 258 2.98 -2.26 -6.82
CA VAL A 258 2.35 -3.08 -7.87
C VAL A 258 1.47 -2.21 -8.77
N THR A 259 0.64 -1.34 -8.19
CA THR A 259 -0.26 -0.46 -8.94
C THR A 259 0.56 0.52 -9.79
N TYR A 260 1.49 1.24 -9.18
CA TYR A 260 2.32 2.23 -9.89
C TYR A 260 3.12 1.61 -11.02
N ASN A 261 3.77 0.46 -10.77
CA ASN A 261 4.55 -0.23 -11.81
C ASN A 261 3.67 -0.69 -12.98
N THR A 262 2.48 -1.22 -12.71
CA THR A 262 1.56 -1.67 -13.77
C THR A 262 1.07 -0.48 -14.60
N VAL A 263 0.73 0.62 -13.94
CA VAL A 263 0.29 1.86 -14.60
C VAL A 263 1.41 2.43 -15.47
N THR A 264 2.63 2.58 -14.95
CA THR A 264 3.76 3.13 -15.70
C THR A 264 4.17 2.26 -16.88
N ARG A 265 4.08 0.93 -16.75
CA ARG A 265 4.35 -0.01 -17.82
C ARG A 265 3.41 0.15 -19.00
N VAL A 266 2.12 0.42 -18.75
CA VAL A 266 1.11 0.59 -19.80
C VAL A 266 1.11 2.01 -20.34
N ALA A 267 1.20 3.01 -19.48
CA ALA A 267 1.21 4.43 -19.90
C ALA A 267 2.41 4.75 -20.79
N ASP A 268 3.60 4.20 -20.47
CA ASP A 268 4.86 4.41 -21.22
C ASP A 268 5.13 5.87 -21.56
N ARG A 269 4.69 6.77 -20.68
CA ARG A 269 4.88 8.22 -20.77
C ARG A 269 4.93 8.85 -19.40
N GLU A 270 5.36 10.11 -19.36
CA GLU A 270 5.19 11.02 -18.23
C GLU A 270 4.23 12.14 -18.61
N GLY A 271 3.90 12.98 -17.67
CA GLY A 271 3.08 14.15 -17.89
C GLY A 271 1.75 14.10 -17.17
N GLY A 272 0.85 14.92 -17.67
CA GLY A 272 -0.51 15.06 -17.16
C GLY A 272 -1.52 14.21 -17.91
N GLY A 273 -2.77 14.41 -17.53
CA GLY A 273 -3.93 13.78 -18.13
C GLY A 273 -4.99 13.42 -17.10
N THR A 274 -6.00 12.72 -17.56
CA THR A 274 -7.10 12.24 -16.72
C THR A 274 -6.93 10.74 -16.47
N ALA A 275 -7.20 10.31 -15.24
CA ALA A 275 -7.28 8.92 -14.84
C ALA A 275 -8.65 8.63 -14.21
N ARG A 276 -9.32 7.57 -14.67
CA ARG A 276 -10.46 6.96 -13.97
C ARG A 276 -9.92 5.75 -13.24
N PHE A 277 -10.19 5.67 -11.97
CA PHE A 277 -9.69 4.61 -11.11
C PHE A 277 -10.84 4.01 -10.31
N ASN A 278 -10.99 2.71 -10.40
CA ASN A 278 -11.84 1.98 -9.48
C ASN A 278 -11.06 0.84 -8.84
N PHE A 279 -11.37 0.55 -7.57
CA PHE A 279 -10.77 -0.54 -6.84
C PHE A 279 -11.76 -1.20 -5.89
N ARG A 280 -11.44 -2.43 -5.55
CA ARG A 280 -12.16 -3.24 -4.57
C ARG A 280 -11.16 -3.98 -3.69
N ILE A 281 -11.40 -3.96 -2.39
CA ILE A 281 -10.72 -4.79 -1.40
C ILE A 281 -11.77 -5.62 -0.69
N ASP A 282 -11.58 -6.93 -0.67
CA ASP A 282 -12.43 -7.86 0.08
C ASP A 282 -11.63 -8.44 1.25
N GLY A 283 -12.26 -8.49 2.40
CA GLY A 283 -11.68 -9.01 3.62
C GLY A 283 -12.74 -9.66 4.50
N ARG A 284 -12.29 -10.20 5.62
CA ARG A 284 -13.14 -10.78 6.66
C ARG A 284 -12.65 -10.32 8.02
N SER A 285 -13.56 -9.92 8.89
CA SER A 285 -13.26 -9.60 10.28
C SER A 285 -12.95 -10.85 11.10
N ALA A 286 -12.34 -10.69 12.26
CA ALA A 286 -12.12 -11.79 13.20
C ALA A 286 -13.42 -12.50 13.61
N GLY A 287 -14.55 -11.79 13.64
CA GLY A 287 -15.88 -12.32 13.86
C GLY A 287 -16.54 -13.02 12.67
N GLY A 288 -15.83 -13.10 11.51
CA GLY A 288 -16.32 -13.74 10.30
C GLY A 288 -17.18 -12.85 9.40
N GLU A 289 -17.37 -11.57 9.74
CA GLU A 289 -18.13 -10.62 8.95
C GLU A 289 -17.37 -10.24 7.67
N GLN A 290 -18.10 -10.17 6.54
CA GLN A 290 -17.53 -9.73 5.27
C GLN A 290 -17.25 -8.23 5.31
N ILE A 291 -16.03 -7.88 4.95
CA ILE A 291 -15.57 -6.50 4.80
C ILE A 291 -15.38 -6.23 3.31
N LYS A 292 -15.96 -5.13 2.84
CA LYS A 292 -15.81 -4.70 1.45
C LYS A 292 -15.55 -3.20 1.39
N ILE A 293 -14.43 -2.83 0.80
CA ILE A 293 -14.17 -1.46 0.36
C ILE A 293 -14.24 -1.46 -1.16
N GLN A 294 -15.08 -0.60 -1.69
CA GLN A 294 -15.21 -0.40 -3.13
C GLN A 294 -15.31 1.09 -3.42
N ARG A 295 -14.42 1.57 -4.30
CA ARG A 295 -14.29 2.98 -4.60
C ARG A 295 -14.09 3.20 -6.10
N GLU A 296 -14.68 4.27 -6.61
CA GLU A 296 -14.43 4.81 -7.94
C GLU A 296 -14.13 6.29 -7.81
N ASN A 297 -13.16 6.80 -8.58
CA ASN A 297 -12.86 8.20 -8.63
C ASN A 297 -12.18 8.60 -9.95
N MET A 298 -12.13 9.90 -10.22
CA MET A 298 -11.40 10.49 -11.35
C MET A 298 -10.33 11.44 -10.83
N TYR A 299 -9.19 11.47 -11.50
CA TYR A 299 -8.09 12.36 -11.17
C TYR A 299 -7.60 13.07 -12.42
N TYR A 300 -7.23 14.34 -12.27
CA TYR A 300 -6.55 15.11 -13.29
C TYR A 300 -5.33 15.80 -12.67
N ALA A 301 -4.25 15.85 -13.43
CA ALA A 301 -3.09 16.66 -13.11
C ALA A 301 -2.41 17.10 -14.41
N ASP A 302 -1.84 18.31 -14.42
CA ASP A 302 -1.01 18.78 -15.53
C ASP A 302 0.31 18.05 -15.64
N ALA A 303 0.78 17.45 -14.53
CA ALA A 303 1.96 16.62 -14.47
C ALA A 303 1.86 15.60 -13.32
N GLY A 304 2.51 14.43 -13.47
CA GLY A 304 2.66 13.45 -12.41
C GLY A 304 1.39 12.67 -12.04
N ILE A 305 0.39 12.62 -12.92
CA ILE A 305 -0.89 11.92 -12.68
C ILE A 305 -0.69 10.49 -12.20
N LEU A 306 0.32 9.76 -12.73
CA LEU A 306 0.54 8.37 -12.43
C LEU A 306 0.83 8.08 -10.95
N LYS A 307 1.37 9.07 -10.20
CA LYS A 307 1.66 8.95 -8.75
C LYS A 307 0.44 9.20 -7.87
N MET A 308 -0.64 9.76 -8.40
CA MET A 308 -1.84 10.11 -7.66
C MET A 308 -2.85 8.96 -7.63
N ILE A 309 -2.83 8.10 -8.65
CA ILE A 309 -3.88 7.12 -8.92
C ILE A 309 -4.08 6.15 -7.74
N SER A 310 -3.00 5.64 -7.14
CA SER A 310 -3.05 4.63 -6.09
C SER A 310 -3.41 5.15 -4.70
N GLN A 311 -3.46 6.46 -4.47
CA GLN A 311 -3.53 7.05 -3.13
C GLN A 311 -4.73 6.57 -2.30
N GLU A 312 -5.94 6.57 -2.87
CA GLU A 312 -7.14 6.09 -2.16
C GLU A 312 -7.07 4.58 -1.88
N LEU A 313 -6.53 3.79 -2.80
CA LEU A 313 -6.31 2.35 -2.60
C LEU A 313 -5.31 2.08 -1.47
N VAL A 314 -4.21 2.85 -1.44
CA VAL A 314 -3.20 2.75 -0.36
C VAL A 314 -3.79 3.14 0.98
N GLN A 315 -4.61 4.20 1.04
CA GLN A 315 -5.31 4.60 2.27
C GLN A 315 -6.27 3.51 2.76
N ALA A 316 -7.03 2.90 1.84
CA ALA A 316 -7.94 1.80 2.17
C ALA A 316 -7.19 0.56 2.66
N ALA A 317 -6.09 0.19 1.99
CA ALA A 317 -5.22 -0.90 2.43
C ALA A 317 -4.60 -0.62 3.81
N THR A 318 -4.16 0.63 4.06
CA THR A 318 -3.63 1.06 5.36
C THR A 318 -4.69 0.96 6.45
N LEU A 319 -5.92 1.42 6.18
CA LEU A 319 -7.02 1.30 7.14
C LEU A 319 -7.27 -0.16 7.53
N LEU A 320 -7.32 -1.07 6.57
CA LEU A 320 -7.59 -2.49 6.85
C LEU A 320 -6.41 -3.16 7.57
N ALA A 321 -5.19 -2.90 7.14
CA ALA A 321 -4.00 -3.53 7.68
C ALA A 321 -3.58 -2.99 9.07
N GLN A 322 -3.75 -1.68 9.30
CA GLN A 322 -3.19 -0.99 10.48
C GLN A 322 -4.26 -0.39 11.41
N ASN A 323 -5.53 -0.80 11.28
CA ASN A 323 -6.57 -0.34 12.19
C ASN A 323 -6.33 -0.85 13.63
N LYS A 324 -6.91 -0.12 14.59
CA LYS A 324 -6.78 -0.40 16.03
C LYS A 324 -7.96 -1.20 16.61
N PHE A 325 -8.89 -1.65 15.78
CA PHE A 325 -10.13 -2.28 16.24
C PHE A 325 -10.02 -3.79 16.25
N GLU A 326 -9.65 -4.40 15.13
CA GLU A 326 -9.54 -5.84 14.96
C GLU A 326 -8.67 -6.19 13.74
N LYS A 327 -8.13 -7.40 13.72
CA LYS A 327 -7.42 -7.90 12.53
C LYS A 327 -8.42 -8.21 11.42
N ILE A 328 -8.13 -7.70 10.22
CA ILE A 328 -8.90 -8.00 9.01
C ILE A 328 -8.09 -8.95 8.14
N ASP A 329 -8.71 -10.06 7.80
CA ASP A 329 -8.19 -11.02 6.84
C ASP A 329 -8.52 -10.53 5.43
N VAL A 330 -7.59 -9.82 4.79
CA VAL A 330 -7.73 -9.39 3.39
C VAL A 330 -7.43 -10.58 2.48
N TYR A 331 -8.33 -10.90 1.56
CA TYR A 331 -8.19 -12.06 0.68
C TYR A 331 -8.35 -11.75 -0.82
N ASN A 332 -8.62 -10.50 -1.20
CA ASN A 332 -8.67 -10.08 -2.61
C ASN A 332 -8.48 -8.56 -2.74
N ILE A 333 -7.68 -8.14 -3.73
CA ILE A 333 -7.52 -6.74 -4.13
C ILE A 333 -7.62 -6.67 -5.65
N GLU A 334 -8.54 -5.85 -6.14
CA GLU A 334 -8.71 -5.57 -7.56
C GLU A 334 -8.60 -4.06 -7.80
N ALA A 335 -7.90 -3.67 -8.86
CA ALA A 335 -7.76 -2.28 -9.28
C ALA A 335 -7.85 -2.18 -10.80
N ASN A 336 -8.62 -1.20 -11.28
CA ASN A 336 -8.76 -0.93 -12.70
C ASN A 336 -8.54 0.55 -12.97
N VAL A 337 -7.67 0.86 -13.93
CA VAL A 337 -7.26 2.21 -14.31
C VAL A 337 -7.54 2.44 -15.79
N VAL A 338 -8.20 3.54 -16.11
CA VAL A 338 -8.33 4.04 -17.48
C VAL A 338 -7.64 5.40 -17.57
N LEU A 339 -6.63 5.50 -18.44
CA LEU A 339 -5.84 6.69 -18.64
C LEU A 339 -6.25 7.40 -19.93
N GLY A 340 -6.27 8.73 -19.91
CA GLY A 340 -6.42 9.61 -21.06
C GLY A 340 -5.42 10.77 -20.98
N THR A 341 -5.11 11.39 -22.14
CA THR A 341 -4.28 12.60 -22.20
C THR A 341 -5.10 13.88 -22.06
N GLU A 342 -6.38 13.80 -22.41
CA GLU A 342 -7.26 14.96 -22.42
C GLU A 342 -7.67 15.36 -21.00
N PRO A 343 -7.73 16.68 -20.72
CA PRO A 343 -8.30 17.20 -19.47
C PRO A 343 -9.82 17.01 -19.44
N GLU A 344 -10.30 15.97 -18.77
CA GLU A 344 -11.73 15.76 -18.53
C GLU A 344 -12.15 16.51 -17.25
N VAL A 345 -12.09 17.85 -17.28
CA VAL A 345 -12.42 18.73 -16.16
C VAL A 345 -13.46 19.76 -16.57
N ALA A 346 -14.32 20.15 -15.65
CA ALA A 346 -15.29 21.23 -15.84
C ALA A 346 -15.40 22.07 -14.56
N GLU A 347 -15.56 23.39 -14.72
CA GLU A 347 -15.71 24.33 -13.62
C GLU A 347 -17.17 24.77 -13.47
N ILE A 348 -17.66 24.83 -12.22
CA ILE A 348 -18.96 25.41 -11.89
C ILE A 348 -18.85 26.94 -12.03
N ILE A 349 -19.57 27.51 -13.01
CA ILE A 349 -19.60 28.95 -13.25
C ILE A 349 -20.71 29.61 -12.45
N SER A 350 -21.86 28.97 -12.35
CA SER A 350 -23.00 29.45 -11.58
C SER A 350 -23.97 28.33 -11.24
N ALA A 351 -24.78 28.55 -10.19
CA ALA A 351 -25.92 27.71 -9.87
C ALA A 351 -27.17 28.56 -9.63
N ARG A 352 -28.31 28.14 -10.13
CA ARG A 352 -29.58 28.86 -10.00
C ARG A 352 -30.69 27.89 -9.65
N PRO A 353 -31.41 28.11 -8.52
CA PRO A 353 -32.60 27.31 -8.22
C PRO A 353 -33.71 27.66 -9.19
N GLN A 354 -34.45 26.66 -9.69
CA GLN A 354 -35.59 26.93 -10.59
C GLN A 354 -36.76 27.59 -9.87
N LYS A 355 -36.80 27.55 -8.54
CA LYS A 355 -37.76 28.27 -7.69
C LYS A 355 -37.07 28.71 -6.40
N LEU A 356 -37.48 29.91 -5.92
CA LEU A 356 -36.92 30.46 -4.69
C LEU A 356 -37.64 30.01 -3.43
N ASN A 357 -38.90 29.57 -3.53
CA ASN A 357 -39.70 29.10 -2.42
C ASN A 357 -39.89 27.58 -2.51
N VAL A 358 -39.60 26.87 -1.44
CA VAL A 358 -39.70 25.42 -1.36
C VAL A 358 -40.32 24.97 -0.03
N ARG A 359 -40.91 23.79 0.04
CA ARG A 359 -41.42 23.22 1.28
C ARG A 359 -40.47 22.18 1.84
N ALA A 360 -40.52 21.96 3.16
CA ALA A 360 -39.84 20.85 3.79
C ALA A 360 -40.27 19.51 3.14
N GLY A 361 -39.29 18.67 2.74
CA GLY A 361 -39.52 17.41 2.02
C GLY A 361 -39.70 17.56 0.50
N GLU A 362 -39.72 18.77 -0.04
CA GLU A 362 -39.88 19.03 -1.47
C GLU A 362 -38.55 18.87 -2.24
N GLU A 363 -38.63 18.43 -3.50
CA GLU A 363 -37.50 18.37 -4.42
C GLU A 363 -37.30 19.74 -5.10
N LEU A 364 -36.10 20.28 -4.96
CA LEU A 364 -35.64 21.51 -5.59
C LEU A 364 -34.75 21.14 -6.79
N ALA A 365 -35.11 21.62 -7.98
CA ALA A 365 -34.26 21.55 -9.15
C ALA A 365 -33.33 22.78 -9.18
N ILE A 366 -32.04 22.56 -9.44
CA ILE A 366 -30.99 23.56 -9.49
C ILE A 366 -30.28 23.45 -10.82
N ASP A 367 -30.28 24.51 -11.61
CA ASP A 367 -29.54 24.55 -12.87
C ASP A 367 -28.13 25.05 -12.61
N VAL A 368 -27.15 24.17 -12.88
CA VAL A 368 -25.71 24.38 -12.70
C VAL A 368 -25.10 24.62 -14.08
N GLU A 369 -24.54 25.80 -14.30
CA GLU A 369 -23.78 26.14 -15.51
C GLU A 369 -22.34 25.65 -15.33
N LEU A 370 -21.87 24.85 -16.26
CA LEU A 370 -20.55 24.21 -16.27
C LEU A 370 -19.74 24.66 -17.48
N GLN A 371 -18.46 24.96 -17.27
CA GLN A 371 -17.48 25.26 -18.31
C GLN A 371 -16.46 24.10 -18.40
N PRO A 372 -16.60 23.17 -19.37
CA PRO A 372 -15.57 22.19 -19.61
C PRO A 372 -14.30 22.84 -20.18
N TYR A 373 -13.15 22.16 -19.98
CA TYR A 373 -11.88 22.61 -20.52
C TYR A 373 -11.95 22.79 -22.04
N ARG A 374 -11.72 24.02 -22.53
CA ARG A 374 -11.71 24.39 -23.95
C ARG A 374 -12.96 23.99 -24.76
N ALA A 375 -14.11 23.82 -24.11
CA ALA A 375 -15.36 23.47 -24.75
C ALA A 375 -16.45 24.48 -24.43
N GLU A 376 -17.62 24.40 -25.07
CA GLU A 376 -18.74 25.28 -24.82
C GLU A 376 -19.38 24.99 -23.46
N LYS A 377 -19.88 26.03 -22.84
CA LYS A 377 -20.65 25.94 -21.60
C LYS A 377 -21.95 25.16 -21.82
N PHE A 378 -22.32 24.40 -20.80
CA PHE A 378 -23.62 23.73 -20.77
C PHE A 378 -24.25 23.80 -19.38
N THR A 379 -25.55 23.59 -19.31
CA THR A 379 -26.30 23.55 -18.05
C THR A 379 -26.67 22.13 -17.70
N ARG A 380 -26.41 21.75 -16.43
CA ARG A 380 -26.86 20.49 -15.85
C ARG A 380 -27.84 20.77 -14.71
N THR A 381 -29.08 20.28 -14.83
CA THR A 381 -30.03 20.33 -13.72
C THR A 381 -29.70 19.23 -12.74
N VAL A 382 -29.46 19.59 -11.47
CA VAL A 382 -29.29 18.69 -10.33
C VAL A 382 -30.47 18.83 -9.39
N LYS A 383 -30.74 17.81 -8.59
CA LYS A 383 -31.88 17.79 -7.68
C LYS A 383 -31.39 17.83 -6.24
N PHE A 384 -32.11 18.53 -5.39
CA PHE A 384 -31.88 18.55 -3.95
C PHE A 384 -33.20 18.40 -3.21
N THR A 385 -33.32 17.39 -2.34
CA THR A 385 -34.50 17.20 -1.51
C THR A 385 -34.32 17.93 -0.19
N VAL A 386 -35.17 18.93 0.07
CA VAL A 386 -35.16 19.67 1.32
C VAL A 386 -35.45 18.71 2.48
N PRO A 387 -34.67 18.71 3.57
CA PRO A 387 -34.96 17.85 4.72
C PRO A 387 -36.37 18.06 5.25
N LYS A 388 -37.07 16.99 5.60
CA LYS A 388 -38.44 17.06 6.14
C LYS A 388 -38.53 17.85 7.46
N GLN A 389 -37.42 17.92 8.21
CA GLN A 389 -37.31 18.62 9.49
C GLN A 389 -36.80 20.07 9.30
N GLN A 390 -36.58 20.54 8.05
CA GLN A 390 -36.12 21.89 7.79
C GLN A 390 -37.20 22.90 8.23
N ARG A 391 -36.78 23.87 9.05
CA ARG A 391 -37.67 24.96 9.55
C ARG A 391 -37.94 25.98 8.43
N PRO A 392 -39.12 26.64 8.47
CA PRO A 392 -39.37 27.78 7.61
C PRO A 392 -38.34 28.89 7.81
N GLY A 393 -37.98 29.57 6.73
CA GLY A 393 -36.99 30.65 6.69
C GLY A 393 -35.95 30.45 5.60
N LYS A 394 -34.93 31.30 5.60
CA LYS A 394 -33.85 31.27 4.61
C LYS A 394 -32.97 30.03 4.80
N MET A 395 -32.70 29.32 3.71
CA MET A 395 -31.79 28.17 3.66
C MET A 395 -30.72 28.44 2.60
N ALA A 396 -29.45 28.45 3.03
CA ALA A 396 -28.32 28.53 2.15
C ALA A 396 -27.92 27.13 1.69
N LEU A 397 -27.69 26.98 0.39
CA LEU A 397 -27.16 25.75 -0.19
C LEU A 397 -25.83 26.05 -0.87
N ASN A 398 -24.85 25.17 -0.65
CA ASN A 398 -23.60 25.19 -1.37
C ASN A 398 -23.66 24.12 -2.49
N VAL A 399 -23.41 24.55 -3.72
CA VAL A 399 -23.28 23.70 -4.89
C VAL A 399 -21.82 23.68 -5.28
N ARG A 400 -21.17 22.51 -5.15
CA ARG A 400 -19.73 22.39 -5.34
C ARG A 400 -19.33 21.16 -6.11
N GLY A 401 -18.14 21.19 -6.68
CA GLY A 401 -17.48 20.00 -7.19
C GLY A 401 -16.94 19.10 -6.06
N GLY A 402 -16.77 17.82 -6.37
CA GLY A 402 -16.21 16.83 -5.45
C GLY A 402 -14.68 16.82 -5.37
N SER A 403 -14.00 17.75 -6.02
CA SER A 403 -12.54 17.77 -6.16
C SER A 403 -11.76 17.92 -4.85
N SER A 404 -10.45 17.78 -4.92
CA SER A 404 -9.51 17.68 -3.79
C SER A 404 -9.55 18.81 -2.75
N LEU A 405 -10.14 19.96 -3.09
CA LEU A 405 -10.32 21.04 -2.11
C LEU A 405 -11.24 20.62 -0.96
N ALA A 406 -12.27 19.84 -1.27
CA ALA A 406 -13.18 19.29 -0.27
C ALA A 406 -12.48 18.30 0.67
N TRP A 407 -11.56 17.48 0.16
CA TRP A 407 -10.77 16.58 0.98
C TRP A 407 -9.82 17.33 1.92
N MET A 408 -9.18 18.39 1.43
CA MET A 408 -8.29 19.23 2.23
C MET A 408 -9.05 19.98 3.34
N GLN A 409 -10.25 20.45 3.05
CA GLN A 409 -11.15 21.07 4.05
C GLN A 409 -11.60 20.06 5.10
N GLU A 410 -11.94 18.85 4.70
CA GLU A 410 -12.31 17.76 5.62
C GLU A 410 -11.11 17.32 6.50
N LEU A 411 -9.90 17.28 5.94
CA LEU A 411 -8.68 17.01 6.71
C LEU A 411 -8.38 18.12 7.72
N MET A 412 -8.51 19.41 7.32
CA MET A 412 -8.36 20.55 8.24
C MET A 412 -9.41 20.52 9.35
N LYS A 413 -10.66 20.18 9.00
CA LYS A 413 -11.75 20.03 9.98
C LYS A 413 -11.45 18.93 10.98
N ARG A 414 -10.93 17.78 10.57
CA ARG A 414 -10.51 16.70 11.46
C ARG A 414 -9.36 17.11 12.38
N GLN A 415 -8.38 17.87 11.88
CA GLN A 415 -7.30 18.41 12.71
C GLN A 415 -7.81 19.42 13.76
N GLN A 416 -8.81 20.24 13.41
CA GLN A 416 -9.46 21.13 14.37
C GLN A 416 -10.28 20.38 15.41
N GLU A 417 -10.93 19.27 15.06
CA GLU A 417 -11.70 18.43 15.98
C GLU A 417 -10.80 17.69 16.99
N GLU A 418 -9.53 17.42 16.69
CA GLU A 418 -8.57 16.88 17.66
C GLU A 418 -8.25 17.82 18.82
N GLY A 419 -8.47 19.14 18.66
CA GLY A 419 -8.34 20.17 19.70
C GLY A 419 -9.57 20.39 20.57
N ILE A 420 -10.69 19.71 20.36
CA ILE A 420 -11.95 19.91 21.10
C ILE A 420 -11.92 19.18 22.45
N PRO A 421 -12.36 19.82 23.57
CA PRO A 421 -12.42 19.20 24.87
C PRO A 421 -13.26 17.92 24.90
N ALA A 422 -12.85 16.93 25.70
CA ALA A 422 -13.42 15.59 25.77
C ALA A 422 -14.95 15.50 25.96
N ALA A 423 -15.59 16.55 26.48
CA ALA A 423 -17.04 16.63 26.67
C ALA A 423 -17.85 16.82 25.38
N LYS A 424 -17.18 17.13 24.24
CA LYS A 424 -17.81 17.31 22.92
C LYS A 424 -17.24 16.35 21.87
N LYS A 425 -16.49 15.31 22.28
CA LYS A 425 -15.97 14.33 21.32
C LYS A 425 -17.13 13.55 20.68
N PRO A 426 -17.11 13.38 19.35
CA PRO A 426 -18.12 12.58 18.67
C PRO A 426 -18.15 11.16 19.21
N GLN A 427 -19.32 10.53 19.10
CA GLN A 427 -19.57 9.14 19.48
C GLN A 427 -18.44 8.22 18.98
N ARG A 428 -18.02 7.26 19.82
CA ARG A 428 -16.88 6.37 19.55
C ARG A 428 -17.06 5.70 18.18
N ARG A 429 -16.25 6.09 17.20
CA ARG A 429 -16.32 5.56 15.81
C ARG A 429 -15.84 4.11 15.80
N THR A 430 -16.48 3.31 14.98
CA THR A 430 -16.15 1.89 14.74
C THR A 430 -15.38 1.74 13.43
N LEU A 431 -14.77 0.57 13.19
CA LEU A 431 -14.17 0.25 11.90
C LEU A 431 -15.19 0.36 10.74
N LYS A 432 -16.45 -0.05 10.99
CA LYS A 432 -17.54 0.07 10.01
C LYS A 432 -17.80 1.51 9.59
N ASP A 433 -17.71 2.46 10.53
CA ASP A 433 -17.89 3.88 10.22
C ASP A 433 -16.79 4.38 9.30
N PHE A 434 -15.52 3.98 9.54
CA PHE A 434 -14.40 4.35 8.67
C PHE A 434 -14.51 3.72 7.27
N ILE A 435 -14.93 2.47 7.19
CA ILE A 435 -15.19 1.80 5.89
C ILE A 435 -16.33 2.48 5.15
N ALA A 436 -17.41 2.83 5.85
CA ALA A 436 -18.53 3.56 5.26
C ALA A 436 -18.10 4.95 4.76
N ASP A 437 -17.23 5.64 5.49
CA ASP A 437 -16.68 6.93 5.04
C ASP A 437 -15.88 6.81 3.75
N ILE A 438 -15.02 5.80 3.62
CA ILE A 438 -14.27 5.56 2.37
C ILE A 438 -15.24 5.25 1.23
N ASN A 439 -16.18 4.32 1.44
CA ASN A 439 -17.11 3.91 0.39
C ASN A 439 -18.04 5.05 -0.06
N ASN A 440 -18.41 5.97 0.84
CA ASN A 440 -19.34 7.07 0.58
C ASN A 440 -18.64 8.44 0.39
N ALA A 441 -17.31 8.49 0.45
CA ALA A 441 -16.58 9.73 0.24
C ALA A 441 -16.95 10.37 -1.12
N ASP A 442 -16.82 11.67 -1.22
CA ASP A 442 -17.09 12.38 -2.46
C ASP A 442 -16.15 11.93 -3.56
N GLN A 443 -16.67 11.86 -4.78
CA GLN A 443 -15.87 11.60 -5.98
C GLN A 443 -15.56 12.91 -6.67
N ASN A 444 -14.39 13.03 -7.25
CA ASN A 444 -13.98 14.27 -7.94
C ASN A 444 -14.88 14.63 -9.13
N ASN A 445 -15.61 13.66 -9.67
CA ASN A 445 -16.55 13.84 -10.78
C ASN A 445 -18.01 13.97 -10.30
N GLU A 446 -18.25 14.44 -9.09
CA GLU A 446 -19.60 14.70 -8.58
C GLU A 446 -19.87 16.19 -8.47
N ILE A 447 -21.11 16.60 -8.80
CA ILE A 447 -21.71 17.85 -8.32
C ILE A 447 -22.39 17.50 -7.01
N ILE A 448 -22.04 18.24 -5.97
CA ILE A 448 -22.54 18.05 -4.62
C ILE A 448 -23.34 19.26 -4.20
N VAL A 449 -24.54 19.02 -3.71
CA VAL A 449 -25.38 20.04 -3.10
C VAL A 449 -25.54 19.70 -1.62
N ASP A 450 -25.12 20.60 -0.75
CA ASP A 450 -25.26 20.48 0.69
C ASP A 450 -25.76 21.79 1.33
N ILE A 451 -26.26 21.69 2.55
CA ILE A 451 -26.74 22.86 3.30
C ILE A 451 -25.51 23.58 3.87
N ALA A 452 -25.31 24.83 3.46
CA ALA A 452 -24.24 25.66 3.96
C ALA A 452 -24.53 26.16 5.39
N ALA A 453 -23.49 26.24 6.22
CA ALA A 453 -23.61 26.97 7.48
C ALA A 453 -23.76 28.47 7.18
N LEU A 454 -24.79 29.11 7.75
CA LEU A 454 -24.99 30.54 7.60
C LEU A 454 -23.86 31.31 8.30
N PRO A 455 -23.23 32.29 7.65
CA PRO A 455 -22.10 33.03 8.23
C PRO A 455 -22.49 34.07 9.28
N ASP A 456 -23.78 34.25 9.58
CA ASP A 456 -24.26 35.26 10.50
C ASP A 456 -24.16 34.79 11.97
N PRO A 457 -23.35 35.45 12.83
CA PRO A 457 -23.19 35.10 14.25
C PRO A 457 -24.50 35.14 15.04
N ASP A 458 -25.42 36.02 14.72
CA ASP A 458 -26.71 36.15 15.41
C ASP A 458 -27.68 35.03 15.01
N MET A 459 -27.58 34.52 13.79
CA MET A 459 -28.33 33.35 13.34
C MET A 459 -27.71 32.03 13.87
N ALA A 460 -26.40 31.97 14.06
CA ALA A 460 -25.72 30.87 14.68
C ALA A 460 -26.08 30.72 16.17
N ALA A 461 -26.28 31.81 16.90
CA ALA A 461 -26.71 31.82 18.30
C ALA A 461 -28.15 31.30 18.49
N GLN A 462 -29.06 31.67 17.58
CA GLN A 462 -30.44 31.17 17.57
C GLN A 462 -30.50 29.65 17.20
N GLN A 463 -29.53 29.16 16.44
CA GLN A 463 -29.41 27.73 16.11
C GLN A 463 -28.86 26.88 17.26
N GLN A 464 -28.05 27.46 18.16
CA GLN A 464 -27.49 26.73 19.32
C GLN A 464 -28.52 26.37 20.40
N ASP A 465 -29.59 27.16 20.55
CA ASP A 465 -30.54 27.00 21.67
C ASP A 465 -31.72 26.05 21.38
N THR A 466 -31.85 25.51 20.18
CA THR A 466 -33.05 24.78 19.77
C THR A 466 -32.83 23.40 19.19
N GLY A 467 -31.91 22.63 19.74
CA GLY A 467 -31.75 21.21 19.33
C GLY A 467 -31.21 21.01 17.88
N PHE A 468 -30.76 22.09 17.21
CA PHE A 468 -30.12 22.02 15.89
C PHE A 468 -28.79 21.24 15.95
N ALA A 469 -28.10 21.28 17.08
CA ALA A 469 -26.94 20.43 17.35
C ALA A 469 -27.27 18.93 17.34
N ALA A 470 -28.52 18.56 17.64
CA ALA A 470 -28.99 17.16 17.57
C ALA A 470 -29.41 16.75 16.15
N ALA A 471 -29.81 17.71 15.30
CA ALA A 471 -30.10 17.46 13.88
C ALA A 471 -28.81 17.37 13.03
N LEU A 472 -27.71 17.99 13.47
CA LEU A 472 -26.37 17.81 12.89
C LEU A 472 -25.69 16.49 13.29
N ALA A 473 -26.25 15.73 14.24
CA ALA A 473 -25.84 14.36 14.53
C ALA A 473 -26.34 13.36 13.46
N GLY A 474 -27.29 13.74 12.59
CA GLY A 474 -27.57 13.08 11.33
C GLY A 474 -26.71 13.72 10.23
N THR A 475 -26.09 12.96 9.39
CA THR A 475 -25.34 13.40 8.21
C THR A 475 -26.10 14.57 7.54
N PRO A 476 -25.51 15.77 7.34
CA PRO A 476 -26.23 16.87 6.71
C PRO A 476 -26.79 16.41 5.39
N ALA A 477 -27.99 16.89 5.03
CA ALA A 477 -28.63 16.53 3.79
C ALA A 477 -27.71 16.92 2.63
N LYS A 478 -27.11 15.90 2.03
CA LYS A 478 -26.13 16.00 0.97
C LYS A 478 -26.60 15.17 -0.20
N GLN A 479 -26.64 15.75 -1.37
CA GLN A 479 -27.01 15.04 -2.58
C GLN A 479 -25.91 15.18 -3.62
N LYS A 480 -25.67 14.10 -4.36
CA LYS A 480 -24.58 13.95 -5.30
C LYS A 480 -25.12 13.61 -6.68
N THR A 481 -24.52 14.20 -7.69
CA THR A 481 -24.81 13.91 -9.10
C THR A 481 -23.50 13.61 -9.82
N THR A 482 -23.33 12.39 -10.28
CA THR A 482 -22.11 11.95 -10.98
C THR A 482 -22.08 12.52 -12.40
N MET A 483 -20.90 12.97 -12.82
CA MET A 483 -20.59 13.53 -14.11
C MET A 483 -19.52 12.72 -14.84
N ASN A 484 -19.33 12.98 -16.13
CA ASN A 484 -18.22 12.43 -16.91
C ASN A 484 -16.94 13.27 -16.84
N PHE A 485 -16.95 14.33 -16.04
CA PHE A 485 -15.84 15.27 -15.83
C PHE A 485 -15.53 15.35 -14.35
N ILE A 486 -14.29 15.61 -14.03
CA ILE A 486 -13.92 16.13 -12.72
C ILE A 486 -14.56 17.52 -12.60
N VAL A 487 -15.24 17.78 -11.50
CA VAL A 487 -15.97 19.03 -11.29
C VAL A 487 -15.25 19.84 -10.22
N ASP A 488 -14.84 21.04 -10.59
CA ASP A 488 -14.25 22.03 -9.71
C ASP A 488 -15.17 23.24 -9.53
N GLY A 489 -14.85 24.08 -8.58
CA GLY A 489 -15.60 25.32 -8.31
C GLY A 489 -16.76 25.12 -7.35
N THR A 490 -17.35 26.23 -6.98
CA THR A 490 -18.44 26.30 -6.00
C THR A 490 -19.37 27.50 -6.32
N ALA A 491 -20.64 27.37 -5.99
CA ALA A 491 -21.63 28.44 -6.07
C ALA A 491 -22.60 28.31 -4.89
N ASP A 492 -22.85 29.44 -4.22
CA ASP A 492 -23.82 29.50 -3.13
C ASP A 492 -25.16 29.99 -3.66
N ILE A 493 -26.24 29.38 -3.22
CA ILE A 493 -27.59 29.75 -3.54
C ILE A 493 -28.43 29.91 -2.26
N MET A 494 -29.42 30.79 -2.31
CA MET A 494 -30.33 31.03 -1.20
C MET A 494 -31.77 30.73 -1.64
N VAL A 495 -32.49 29.99 -0.81
CA VAL A 495 -33.92 29.70 -1.00
C VAL A 495 -34.70 29.97 0.28
N GLU A 496 -36.00 30.21 0.16
CA GLU A 496 -36.91 30.37 1.28
C GLU A 496 -37.72 29.09 1.50
N VAL A 497 -37.59 28.51 2.70
CA VAL A 497 -38.40 27.37 3.09
C VAL A 497 -39.71 27.88 3.65
N THR A 498 -40.83 27.51 3.01
CA THR A 498 -42.17 27.88 3.43
C THR A 498 -42.81 26.79 4.29
N GLY A 499 -43.71 27.19 5.18
CA GLY A 499 -44.43 26.25 6.09
C GLY A 499 -45.44 25.37 5.38
#